data_3ff7f952b914916d373aedc32ac8a054
#
_entry.id   3ff7f952b914916d373aedc32ac8a054
#
_cell.length_a   1.000
_cell.length_b   1.000
_cell.length_c   1.000
_cell.angle_alpha   90.00
_cell.angle_beta   90.00
_cell.angle_gamma   90.00
#
_symmetry.space_group_name_H-M   'P 1'
#
loop_
_entity.id
_entity.type
_entity.pdbx_description
1 polymer ?
#
loop_
_entity_poly.entity_id
_entity_poly.type
_entity_poly.pdbx_seq_one_letter_code
_entity_poly.pdbx_strand_id
1 'polypeptide(L)'
;MKYILAHDLGTSGNKATLFSEEGSLVASVTQHYPVYYSNGNWAEQDPNDWWNAVVESTQQLVTHVDPADIAAVSFSGQMMGCVCVDKAGPPCATLSSGQICEPRSKKQKSGSELTKMSSII
;
A
#
# COMPACT_ATOMS: atom_id res chain seq x y z
N MET A 1 0.30 18.20 -23.52
CA MET A 1 0.14 16.72 -23.53
C MET A 1 -0.24 16.31 -22.13
N LYS A 2 -1.21 15.43 -22.00
CA LYS A 2 -1.63 14.93 -20.68
C LYS A 2 -1.00 13.59 -20.36
N TYR A 3 -0.82 13.34 -19.07
CA TYR A 3 -0.16 12.13 -18.55
C TYR A 3 -1.03 11.43 -17.52
N ILE A 4 -0.80 10.15 -17.38
CA ILE A 4 -1.44 9.27 -16.39
C ILE A 4 -0.34 8.63 -15.57
N LEU A 5 -0.45 8.75 -14.26
CA LEU A 5 0.43 8.09 -13.29
C LEU A 5 -0.26 6.84 -12.75
N ALA A 6 0.35 5.68 -12.93
CA ALA A 6 -0.19 4.41 -12.47
C ALA A 6 0.75 3.76 -11.45
N HIS A 7 0.19 3.31 -10.33
CA HIS A 7 0.88 2.57 -9.29
C HIS A 7 0.40 1.14 -9.24
N ASP A 8 1.33 0.20 -9.18
CA ASP A 8 1.08 -1.21 -8.92
C ASP A 8 1.77 -1.62 -7.62
N LEU A 9 0.97 -1.71 -6.56
CA LEU A 9 1.41 -2.06 -5.20
C LEU A 9 1.46 -3.59 -5.06
N GLY A 10 2.56 -4.17 -5.53
CA GLY A 10 2.79 -5.61 -5.47
C GLY A 10 3.24 -6.10 -4.10
N THR A 11 3.61 -7.37 -4.01
CA THR A 11 4.08 -8.01 -2.77
C THR A 11 5.49 -7.58 -2.36
N SER A 12 6.34 -7.15 -3.28
CA SER A 12 7.75 -6.79 -3.03
C SER A 12 8.06 -5.31 -3.23
N GLY A 13 7.14 -4.55 -3.80
CA GLY A 13 7.36 -3.14 -4.07
C GLY A 13 6.23 -2.51 -4.86
N ASN A 14 6.28 -1.19 -4.96
CA ASN A 14 5.42 -0.38 -5.80
C ASN A 14 6.12 -0.11 -7.13
N LYS A 15 5.55 -0.55 -8.23
CA LYS A 15 5.96 -0.15 -9.58
C LYS A 15 5.10 1.03 -10.02
N ALA A 16 5.70 2.20 -10.11
CA ALA A 16 5.03 3.39 -10.63
C ALA A 16 5.43 3.64 -12.08
N THR A 17 4.47 4.00 -12.90
CA THR A 17 4.66 4.25 -14.33
C THR A 17 3.95 5.54 -14.75
N LEU A 18 4.61 6.29 -15.60
CA LEU A 18 4.07 7.51 -16.19
C LEU A 18 3.83 7.27 -17.67
N PHE A 19 2.58 7.39 -18.11
CA PHE A 19 2.17 7.25 -19.51
C PHE A 19 1.69 8.58 -20.08
N SER A 20 1.95 8.81 -21.36
CA SER A 20 1.28 9.87 -22.11
C SER A 20 -0.16 9.48 -22.41
N GLU A 21 -1.01 10.45 -22.76
CA GLU A 21 -2.38 10.23 -23.22
C GLU A 21 -2.47 9.37 -24.51
N GLU A 22 -1.36 9.25 -25.22
CA GLU A 22 -1.25 8.38 -26.41
C GLU A 22 -0.88 6.93 -26.05
N GLY A 23 -0.70 6.62 -24.76
CA GLY A 23 -0.33 5.29 -24.27
C GLY A 23 1.16 4.97 -24.30
N SER A 24 2.02 5.95 -24.58
CA SER A 24 3.47 5.76 -24.57
C SER A 24 4.02 5.84 -23.14
N LEU A 25 4.90 4.89 -22.78
CA LEU A 25 5.61 4.90 -21.51
C LEU A 25 6.65 6.01 -21.52
N VAL A 26 6.54 6.94 -20.58
CA VAL A 26 7.47 8.07 -20.42
C VAL A 26 8.58 7.71 -19.44
N ALA A 27 8.21 7.19 -18.27
CA ALA A 27 9.14 6.79 -17.23
C ALA A 27 8.53 5.70 -16.33
N SER A 28 9.39 4.94 -15.66
CA SER A 28 9.00 3.92 -14.70
C SER A 28 9.99 3.87 -13.55
N VAL A 29 9.48 3.73 -12.33
CA VAL A 29 10.26 3.61 -11.10
C VAL A 29 9.69 2.48 -10.26
N THR A 30 10.56 1.69 -9.63
CA THR A 30 10.15 0.68 -8.65
C THR A 30 10.76 1.01 -7.30
N GLN A 31 9.89 1.13 -6.28
CA GLN A 31 10.28 1.30 -4.88
C GLN A 31 9.95 0.02 -4.12
N HIS A 32 10.97 -0.59 -3.52
CA HIS A 32 10.80 -1.81 -2.74
C HIS A 32 10.41 -1.48 -1.30
N TYR A 33 9.63 -2.38 -0.71
CA TYR A 33 9.32 -2.36 0.72
C TYR A 33 9.47 -3.76 1.31
N PRO A 34 9.80 -3.84 2.62
CA PRO A 34 10.08 -5.11 3.28
C PRO A 34 8.81 -5.95 3.50
N VAL A 35 9.02 -7.25 3.58
CA VAL A 35 8.07 -8.19 4.18
C VAL A 35 8.66 -8.63 5.52
N TYR A 36 7.87 -8.51 6.58
CA TYR A 36 8.25 -8.90 7.93
C TYR A 36 7.74 -10.31 8.22
N TYR A 37 8.65 -11.22 8.51
CA TYR A 37 8.31 -12.60 8.83
C TYR A 37 8.32 -12.81 10.34
N SER A 38 7.25 -13.41 10.87
CA SER A 38 7.11 -13.72 12.29
C SER A 38 6.36 -15.04 12.50
N ASN A 39 6.49 -15.62 13.70
CA ASN A 39 5.76 -16.84 14.11
C ASN A 39 5.79 -17.99 13.08
N GLY A 40 6.91 -18.17 12.40
CA GLY A 40 7.16 -19.26 11.46
C GLY A 40 6.53 -19.06 10.07
N ASN A 41 5.25 -18.76 9.98
CA ASN A 41 4.51 -18.71 8.71
C ASN A 41 3.82 -17.35 8.44
N TRP A 42 4.00 -16.37 9.32
CA TRP A 42 3.34 -15.09 9.15
C TRP A 42 4.21 -14.18 8.31
N ALA A 43 3.65 -13.67 7.22
CA ALA A 43 4.24 -12.65 6.37
C ALA A 43 3.41 -11.37 6.53
N GLU A 44 4.04 -10.31 7.02
CA GLU A 44 3.37 -9.05 7.31
C GLU A 44 4.05 -7.91 6.58
N GLN A 45 3.26 -6.89 6.23
CA GLN A 45 3.76 -5.62 5.68
C GLN A 45 3.17 -4.45 6.45
N ASP A 46 3.92 -3.35 6.51
CA ASP A 46 3.43 -2.11 7.09
C ASP A 46 2.78 -1.24 6.00
N PRO A 47 1.50 -0.87 6.12
CA PRO A 47 0.85 0.02 5.14
C PRO A 47 1.54 1.38 4.98
N ASN A 48 2.28 1.85 6.00
CA ASN A 48 3.07 3.07 5.88
C ASN A 48 4.23 2.91 4.89
N ASP A 49 4.83 1.72 4.79
CA ASP A 49 5.88 1.44 3.82
C ASP A 49 5.34 1.54 2.38
N TRP A 50 4.08 1.10 2.16
CA TRP A 50 3.42 1.25 0.86
C TRP A 50 3.19 2.72 0.50
N TRP A 51 2.70 3.50 1.48
CA TRP A 51 2.48 4.93 1.26
C TRP A 51 3.78 5.67 0.96
N ASN A 52 4.84 5.39 1.71
CA ASN A 52 6.16 5.95 1.47
C ASN A 52 6.67 5.60 0.06
N ALA A 53 6.50 4.35 -0.37
CA ALA A 53 6.88 3.93 -1.72
C ALA A 53 6.08 4.66 -2.82
N VAL A 54 4.79 4.93 -2.60
CA VAL A 54 3.96 5.75 -3.51
C VAL A 54 4.49 7.18 -3.57
N VAL A 55 4.76 7.80 -2.43
CA VAL A 55 5.27 9.18 -2.36
C VAL A 55 6.62 9.29 -3.07
N GLU A 56 7.57 8.43 -2.74
CA GLU A 56 8.93 8.47 -3.31
C GLU A 56 8.93 8.23 -4.82
N SER A 57 8.18 7.24 -5.30
CA SER A 57 8.08 6.97 -6.74
C SER A 57 7.38 8.10 -7.50
N THR A 58 6.33 8.69 -6.90
CA THR A 58 5.67 9.86 -7.47
C THR A 58 6.63 11.03 -7.60
N GLN A 59 7.36 11.35 -6.53
CA GLN A 59 8.34 12.45 -6.53
C GLN A 59 9.39 12.29 -7.63
N GLN A 60 9.84 11.06 -7.88
CA GLN A 60 10.79 10.79 -8.97
C GLN A 60 10.14 10.97 -10.35
N LEU A 61 8.92 10.45 -10.55
CA LEU A 61 8.26 10.48 -11.85
C LEU A 61 7.81 11.90 -12.26
N VAL A 62 7.37 12.73 -11.32
CA VAL A 62 6.94 14.11 -11.64
C VAL A 62 8.10 15.02 -12.06
N THR A 63 9.35 14.60 -11.92
CA THR A 63 10.50 15.34 -12.46
C THR A 63 10.60 15.28 -13.99
N HIS A 64 9.92 14.32 -14.62
CA HIS A 64 9.96 14.13 -16.08
C HIS A 64 8.96 14.99 -16.85
N VAL A 65 7.93 15.53 -16.18
CA VAL A 65 6.84 16.28 -16.79
C VAL A 65 6.41 17.41 -15.86
N ASP A 66 5.63 18.38 -16.39
CA ASP A 66 4.97 19.35 -15.52
C ASP A 66 3.87 18.64 -14.72
N PRO A 67 3.88 18.70 -13.37
CA PRO A 67 2.83 18.10 -12.55
C PRO A 67 1.41 18.56 -12.91
N ALA A 68 1.24 19.76 -13.43
CA ALA A 68 -0.05 20.29 -13.89
C ALA A 68 -0.60 19.55 -15.13
N ASP A 69 0.25 18.81 -15.83
CA ASP A 69 -0.15 17.97 -16.96
C ASP A 69 -0.55 16.54 -16.58
N ILE A 70 -0.38 16.15 -15.33
CA ILE A 70 -0.86 14.85 -14.83
C ILE A 70 -2.38 14.92 -14.66
N ALA A 71 -3.10 14.24 -15.54
CA ALA A 71 -4.55 14.28 -15.61
C ALA A 71 -5.22 13.30 -14.65
N ALA A 72 -4.54 12.19 -14.32
CA ALA A 72 -5.08 11.15 -13.46
C ALA A 72 -3.99 10.34 -12.77
N VAL A 73 -4.34 9.80 -11.61
CA VAL A 73 -3.56 8.79 -10.89
C VAL A 73 -4.43 7.55 -10.70
N SER A 74 -3.88 6.38 -10.96
CA SER A 74 -4.57 5.10 -10.81
C SER A 74 -3.74 4.12 -9.99
N PHE A 75 -4.43 3.21 -9.31
CA PHE A 75 -3.81 2.21 -8.46
C PHE A 75 -4.31 0.81 -8.79
N SER A 76 -3.39 -0.14 -8.81
CA SER A 76 -3.65 -1.56 -8.62
C SER A 76 -2.81 -2.06 -7.45
N GLY A 77 -3.12 -3.24 -6.92
CA GLY A 77 -2.39 -3.75 -5.77
C GLY A 77 -2.60 -5.23 -5.55
N GLN A 78 -1.78 -5.78 -4.66
CA GLN A 78 -1.91 -7.14 -4.18
C GLN A 78 -3.27 -7.34 -3.49
N MET A 79 -3.76 -8.56 -3.53
CA MET A 79 -5.03 -8.98 -2.93
C MET A 79 -4.79 -9.91 -1.74
N MET A 80 -5.89 -10.27 -1.05
CA MET A 80 -5.92 -11.26 0.04
C MET A 80 -5.21 -10.79 1.31
N GLY A 81 -5.14 -9.46 1.52
CA GLY A 81 -4.65 -8.87 2.74
C GLY A 81 -5.75 -8.16 3.53
N CYS A 82 -5.54 -8.02 4.84
CA CYS A 82 -6.44 -7.28 5.73
C CYS A 82 -5.69 -6.14 6.40
N VAL A 83 -6.11 -4.90 6.13
CA VAL A 83 -5.60 -3.69 6.78
C VAL A 83 -6.60 -3.20 7.80
N CYS A 84 -6.25 -3.29 9.08
CA CYS A 84 -7.07 -2.76 10.15
C CYS A 84 -6.75 -1.28 10.39
N VAL A 85 -7.77 -0.45 10.46
CA VAL A 85 -7.64 0.98 10.76
C VAL A 85 -8.44 1.33 12.02
N ASP A 86 -7.99 2.31 12.76
CA ASP A 86 -8.75 2.86 13.89
C ASP A 86 -9.79 3.90 13.42
N LYS A 87 -10.53 4.46 14.37
CA LYS A 87 -11.55 5.48 14.05
C LYS A 87 -10.98 6.78 13.49
N ALA A 88 -9.70 7.04 13.71
CA ALA A 88 -9.00 8.22 13.19
C ALA A 88 -8.37 7.96 11.81
N GLY A 89 -8.41 6.71 11.33
CA GLY A 89 -7.93 6.32 10.01
C GLY A 89 -6.53 5.70 9.95
N PRO A 90 -5.59 5.96 10.90
CA PRO A 90 -4.28 5.32 10.84
C PRO A 90 -4.36 3.79 10.90
N PRO A 91 -3.47 3.07 10.21
CA PRO A 91 -3.37 1.63 10.35
C PRO A 91 -3.00 1.24 11.78
N CYS A 92 -3.75 0.33 12.38
CA CYS A 92 -3.51 -0.14 13.74
C CYS A 92 -2.75 -1.47 13.82
N ALA A 93 -2.48 -2.10 12.67
CA ALA A 93 -1.72 -3.34 12.56
C ALA A 93 -1.00 -3.41 11.21
N THR A 94 0.02 -4.27 11.15
CA THR A 94 0.63 -4.70 9.90
C THR A 94 -0.33 -5.60 9.12
N LEU A 95 -0.24 -5.56 7.79
CA LEU A 95 -0.98 -6.48 6.93
C LEU A 95 -0.45 -7.90 7.11
N SER A 96 -1.32 -8.83 7.45
CA SER A 96 -1.00 -10.25 7.45
C SER A 96 -1.60 -10.94 6.23
N SER A 97 -0.76 -11.56 5.41
CA SER A 97 -1.21 -12.42 4.32
C SER A 97 -1.54 -13.79 4.87
N GLY A 98 -2.82 -14.06 5.07
CA GLY A 98 -3.32 -15.41 5.32
C GLY A 98 -3.70 -15.77 6.75
N GLN A 99 -3.56 -14.90 7.74
CA GLN A 99 -4.10 -15.09 9.08
C GLN A 99 -4.45 -13.77 9.77
N ILE A 100 -5.24 -13.84 10.80
CA ILE A 100 -5.91 -12.76 11.53
C ILE A 100 -4.93 -11.62 11.88
N CYS A 101 -5.27 -10.38 11.44
CA CYS A 101 -4.57 -9.18 11.88
C CYS A 101 -4.63 -9.02 13.40
N GLU A 102 -3.49 -9.13 14.08
CA GLU A 102 -3.41 -8.71 15.47
C GLU A 102 -2.92 -7.26 15.55
N PRO A 103 -3.66 -6.36 16.22
CA PRO A 103 -3.22 -4.98 16.38
C PRO A 103 -1.93 -4.92 17.21
N ARG A 104 -0.96 -4.11 16.75
CA ARG A 104 0.33 -3.89 17.45
C ARG A 104 0.18 -3.46 18.91
N SER A 105 -0.97 -2.93 19.30
CA SER A 105 -1.26 -2.48 20.68
C SER A 105 -1.63 -3.60 21.66
N LYS A 106 -1.72 -4.86 21.21
CA LYS A 106 -2.08 -5.99 22.10
C LYS A 106 -0.93 -6.56 22.94
N LYS A 107 -0.05 -5.70 23.48
CA LYS A 107 0.66 -6.13 24.69
C LYS A 107 -0.19 -6.04 25.96
N GLN A 108 -1.38 -5.41 25.91
CA GLN A 108 -2.33 -5.35 27.05
C GLN A 108 -3.73 -4.95 26.57
N LYS A 109 -4.61 -5.90 26.18
CA LYS A 109 -6.07 -5.83 26.42
C LYS A 109 -6.72 -7.16 26.19
N SER A 110 -7.56 -7.53 27.15
CA SER A 110 -8.29 -8.79 27.26
C SER A 110 -9.34 -9.04 26.16
N GLY A 111 -9.62 -10.32 25.93
CA GLY A 111 -10.42 -10.96 24.88
C GLY A 111 -11.87 -10.52 24.57
N SER A 112 -12.31 -9.29 24.87
CA SER A 112 -13.69 -8.89 24.63
C SER A 112 -13.94 -8.06 23.35
N GLU A 113 -12.90 -7.65 22.63
CA GLU A 113 -13.05 -6.86 21.37
C GLU A 113 -12.99 -7.68 20.07
N LEU A 114 -12.53 -8.93 20.15
CA LEU A 114 -12.43 -9.81 18.97
C LEU A 114 -13.79 -10.26 18.43
N THR A 115 -14.82 -10.28 19.29
CA THR A 115 -16.17 -10.74 18.92
C THR A 115 -16.95 -9.73 18.06
N LYS A 116 -16.49 -8.46 18.02
CA LYS A 116 -17.17 -7.43 17.22
C LYS A 116 -16.69 -7.31 15.79
N MET A 117 -15.55 -7.91 15.44
CA MET A 117 -15.00 -7.85 14.07
C MET A 117 -15.52 -8.96 13.16
N SER A 118 -16.03 -10.07 13.71
CA SER A 118 -16.57 -11.18 12.91
C SER A 118 -17.98 -10.94 12.34
N SER A 119 -18.59 -9.79 12.64
CA SER A 119 -19.94 -9.44 12.16
C SER A 119 -19.96 -8.41 11.02
N ILE A 120 -18.79 -8.11 10.41
CA ILE A 120 -18.67 -7.11 9.33
C ILE A 120 -18.15 -7.73 8.01
N ILE A 121 -18.12 -9.05 7.92
CA ILE A 121 -17.83 -9.76 6.67
C ILE A 121 -19.09 -10.46 6.18
#